data_3cff03105674eb3b33b7d1d7734c5941
#
_entry.id   3cff03105674eb3b33b7d1d7734c5941
#
_cell.length_a   1.000
_cell.length_b   1.000
_cell.length_c   1.000
_cell.angle_alpha   90.00
_cell.angle_beta   90.00
_cell.angle_gamma   90.00
#
_symmetry.space_group_name_H-M   'P 1'
#
loop_
_entity.id
_entity.type
_entity.pdbx_description
1 polymer ?
#
loop_
_entity_poly.entity_id
_entity_poly.type
_entity_poly.pdbx_seq_one_letter_code
_entity_poly.pdbx_strand_id
1 'polypeptide(L)'
;GKIYTEPKELVIDGQQRLTALVASMYGVKVKDKNFVEREIKISFNPLTREFAVWTSAFERTPEWIPKVSDVFLAKENNTISAFRRKYIRAVNEARNKREEKALTDAEEDLIENNINDLLNLSEYSLPTLEISYNAREEDVADIFVRVNSGGQSLTENNFIQTLISVYENETSDQMNLFCEQSRIPASGTSYNNIIAIEPSHLIRMAVGVGFRRARLRYAYMLLRGKNL
;
A
#
# COMPACT_ATOMS: atom_id res chain seq x y z
N GLY A 1 1.38 -10.83 22.31
CA GLY A 1 1.46 -9.58 21.60
C GLY A 1 2.75 -9.53 20.80
N LYS A 2 2.70 -9.15 19.52
CA LYS A 2 3.92 -8.91 18.76
C LYS A 2 4.60 -7.67 19.36
N ILE A 3 5.83 -7.84 19.85
CA ILE A 3 6.66 -6.70 20.26
C ILE A 3 7.14 -6.09 18.96
N TYR A 4 6.58 -4.94 18.58
CA TYR A 4 7.13 -4.13 17.50
C TYR A 4 8.38 -3.45 18.06
N THR A 5 9.54 -3.72 17.48
CA THR A 5 10.74 -2.92 17.72
C THR A 5 10.48 -1.50 17.19
N GLU A 6 10.99 -0.48 17.87
CA GLU A 6 10.91 0.89 17.37
C GLU A 6 11.44 0.95 15.94
N PRO A 7 10.72 1.62 15.01
CA PRO A 7 11.16 1.74 13.65
C PRO A 7 12.50 2.49 13.60
N LYS A 8 13.48 1.92 12.91
CA LYS A 8 14.79 2.56 12.74
C LYS A 8 14.78 3.64 11.68
N GLU A 9 13.87 3.54 10.74
CA GLU A 9 13.74 4.42 9.58
C GLU A 9 12.27 4.64 9.28
N LEU A 10 11.93 5.83 8.81
CA LEU A 10 10.58 6.19 8.39
C LEU A 10 10.56 6.47 6.89
N VAL A 11 9.69 5.78 6.18
CA VAL A 11 9.48 6.01 4.75
C VAL A 11 8.65 7.29 4.57
N ILE A 12 9.24 8.33 3.96
CA ILE A 12 8.58 9.63 3.74
C ILE A 12 7.77 9.63 2.44
N ASP A 13 8.33 9.08 1.35
CA ASP A 13 7.65 8.95 0.06
C ASP A 13 7.47 7.49 -0.34
N GLY A 14 6.42 7.22 -1.10
CA GLY A 14 6.11 5.88 -1.59
C GLY A 14 5.40 4.97 -0.60
N GLN A 15 5.03 5.42 0.60
CA GLN A 15 4.34 4.63 1.62
C GLN A 15 3.14 3.86 1.06
N GLN A 16 2.25 4.52 0.32
CA GLN A 16 1.06 3.88 -0.25
C GLN A 16 1.41 2.82 -1.30
N ARG A 17 2.43 3.08 -2.14
CA ARG A 17 2.91 2.14 -3.17
C ARG A 17 3.54 0.92 -2.53
N LEU A 18 4.41 1.10 -1.53
CA LEU A 18 5.03 0.01 -0.78
C LEU A 18 3.99 -0.79 0.01
N THR A 19 3.05 -0.11 0.67
CA THR A 19 1.96 -0.78 1.39
C THR A 19 1.12 -1.62 0.45
N ALA A 20 0.75 -1.09 -0.72
CA ALA A 20 -0.02 -1.84 -1.72
C ALA A 20 0.76 -3.05 -2.25
N LEU A 21 2.06 -2.88 -2.54
CA LEU A 21 2.93 -3.94 -3.02
C LEU A 21 3.04 -5.06 -1.97
N VAL A 22 3.45 -4.72 -0.75
CA VAL A 22 3.61 -5.69 0.35
C VAL A 22 2.28 -6.37 0.68
N ALA A 23 1.19 -5.60 0.76
CA ALA A 23 -0.13 -6.16 1.05
C ALA A 23 -0.61 -7.13 -0.03
N SER A 24 -0.37 -6.83 -1.32
CA SER A 24 -0.73 -7.74 -2.41
C SER A 24 0.14 -8.98 -2.47
N MET A 25 1.43 -8.88 -2.17
CA MET A 25 2.37 -10.02 -2.17
C MET A 25 2.13 -10.98 -0.99
N TYR A 26 1.88 -10.44 0.19
CA TYR A 26 1.79 -11.25 1.43
C TYR A 26 0.36 -11.41 1.95
N GLY A 27 -0.65 -10.89 1.25
CA GLY A 27 -2.05 -11.01 1.66
C GLY A 27 -2.38 -10.27 2.96
N VAL A 28 -1.58 -9.28 3.34
CA VAL A 28 -1.79 -8.48 4.55
C VAL A 28 -2.96 -7.55 4.35
N LYS A 29 -3.87 -7.52 5.32
CA LYS A 29 -4.97 -6.55 5.29
C LYS A 29 -4.49 -5.15 5.61
N VAL A 30 -5.00 -4.18 4.88
CA VAL A 30 -4.73 -2.75 5.07
C VAL A 30 -6.03 -2.00 5.32
N LYS A 31 -5.97 -0.95 6.13
CA LYS A 31 -7.12 -0.06 6.33
C LYS A 31 -7.29 0.86 5.12
N ASP A 32 -8.49 0.90 4.57
CA ASP A 32 -8.85 1.88 3.55
C ASP A 32 -9.11 3.27 4.16
N LYS A 33 -9.44 4.26 3.31
CA LYS A 33 -9.77 5.63 3.76
C LYS A 33 -10.93 5.71 4.77
N ASN A 34 -11.71 4.64 4.91
CA ASN A 34 -12.80 4.55 5.86
C ASN A 34 -12.43 3.73 7.11
N PHE A 35 -11.14 3.42 7.29
CA PHE A 35 -10.59 2.57 8.35
C PHE A 35 -11.10 1.12 8.33
N VAL A 36 -11.70 0.69 7.21
CA VAL A 36 -12.15 -0.69 7.02
C VAL A 36 -10.98 -1.52 6.51
N GLU A 37 -10.72 -2.64 7.18
CA GLU A 37 -9.71 -3.59 6.73
C GLU A 37 -10.09 -4.23 5.40
N ARG A 38 -9.20 -4.15 4.43
CA ARG A 38 -9.34 -4.74 3.11
C ARG A 38 -8.10 -5.50 2.70
N GLU A 39 -8.30 -6.56 1.97
CA GLU A 39 -7.24 -7.30 1.28
C GLU A 39 -7.04 -6.70 -0.12
N ILE A 40 -5.79 -6.39 -0.47
CA ILE A 40 -5.44 -5.97 -1.82
C ILE A 40 -5.14 -7.23 -2.62
N LYS A 41 -6.02 -7.55 -3.57
CA LYS A 41 -5.93 -8.76 -4.37
C LYS A 41 -5.53 -8.41 -5.79
N ILE A 42 -4.40 -8.95 -6.22
CA ILE A 42 -3.92 -8.85 -7.60
C ILE A 42 -3.89 -10.27 -8.18
N SER A 43 -4.49 -10.42 -9.35
CA SER A 43 -4.47 -11.66 -10.11
C SER A 43 -3.34 -11.65 -11.14
N PHE A 44 -2.80 -12.80 -11.45
CA PHE A 44 -1.70 -12.97 -12.39
C PHE A 44 -1.97 -14.12 -13.37
N ASN A 45 -1.73 -13.87 -14.65
CA ASN A 45 -1.76 -14.92 -15.69
C ASN A 45 -0.33 -15.27 -16.09
N PRO A 46 0.21 -16.42 -15.70
CA PRO A 46 1.59 -16.81 -16.05
C PRO A 46 1.81 -17.07 -17.53
N LEU A 47 0.77 -17.40 -18.31
CA LEU A 47 0.90 -17.63 -19.75
C LEU A 47 1.12 -16.33 -20.53
N THR A 48 0.36 -15.28 -20.17
CA THR A 48 0.42 -13.97 -20.86
C THR A 48 1.27 -12.95 -20.13
N ARG A 49 1.72 -13.26 -18.90
CA ARG A 49 2.46 -12.36 -17.99
C ARG A 49 1.68 -11.10 -17.61
N GLU A 50 0.36 -11.20 -17.58
CA GLU A 50 -0.52 -10.09 -17.28
C GLU A 50 -0.93 -10.06 -15.80
N PHE A 51 -1.05 -8.84 -15.28
CA PHE A 51 -1.61 -8.58 -13.96
C PHE A 51 -2.96 -7.88 -14.09
N ALA A 52 -3.88 -8.20 -13.20
CA ALA A 52 -5.17 -7.56 -13.12
C ALA A 52 -5.64 -7.41 -11.66
N VAL A 53 -6.49 -6.43 -11.41
CA VAL A 53 -7.21 -6.36 -10.14
C VAL A 53 -8.14 -7.57 -10.06
N TRP A 54 -8.12 -8.25 -8.92
CA TRP A 54 -8.93 -9.44 -8.73
C TRP A 54 -10.42 -9.19 -8.97
N THR A 55 -11.04 -10.16 -9.65
CA THR A 55 -12.48 -10.27 -9.77
C THR A 55 -12.89 -11.73 -9.53
N SER A 56 -14.15 -11.97 -9.16
CA SER A 56 -14.66 -13.33 -8.96
C SER A 56 -14.63 -14.19 -10.25
N ALA A 57 -14.50 -13.58 -11.41
CA ALA A 57 -14.33 -14.28 -12.68
C ALA A 57 -13.00 -15.04 -12.73
N PHE A 58 -11.93 -14.49 -12.17
CA PHE A 58 -10.62 -15.13 -12.17
C PHE A 58 -10.55 -16.41 -11.31
N GLU A 59 -11.43 -16.57 -10.34
CA GLU A 59 -11.54 -17.84 -9.59
C GLU A 59 -12.10 -18.99 -10.44
N ARG A 60 -12.75 -18.65 -11.56
CA ARG A 60 -13.36 -19.63 -12.50
C ARG A 60 -12.58 -19.80 -13.79
N THR A 61 -11.50 -19.03 -13.94
CA THR A 61 -10.66 -19.02 -15.14
C THR A 61 -9.29 -19.59 -14.77
N PRO A 62 -9.03 -20.89 -15.00
CA PRO A 62 -7.83 -21.57 -14.51
C PRO A 62 -6.51 -21.00 -15.00
N GLU A 63 -6.51 -20.25 -16.11
CA GLU A 63 -5.33 -19.55 -16.64
C GLU A 63 -4.88 -18.40 -15.74
N TRP A 64 -5.73 -17.95 -14.82
CA TRP A 64 -5.40 -16.92 -13.85
C TRP A 64 -5.12 -17.51 -12.47
N ILE A 65 -4.05 -17.09 -11.87
CA ILE A 65 -3.82 -17.22 -10.44
C ILE A 65 -4.61 -16.09 -9.78
N PRO A 66 -5.69 -16.39 -9.02
CA PRO A 66 -6.58 -15.34 -8.51
C PRO A 66 -5.89 -14.35 -7.57
N LYS A 67 -4.88 -14.82 -6.81
CA LYS A 67 -4.15 -14.00 -5.87
C LYS A 67 -2.65 -14.29 -5.97
N VAL A 68 -1.86 -13.26 -6.25
CA VAL A 68 -0.39 -13.40 -6.24
C VAL A 68 0.13 -13.81 -4.86
N SER A 69 -0.54 -13.42 -3.78
CA SER A 69 -0.18 -13.81 -2.42
C SER A 69 -0.14 -15.33 -2.20
N ASP A 70 -0.95 -16.09 -2.92
CA ASP A 70 -0.95 -17.55 -2.82
C ASP A 70 0.36 -18.15 -3.35
N VAL A 71 1.00 -17.50 -4.33
CA VAL A 71 2.30 -17.91 -4.89
C VAL A 71 3.42 -17.66 -3.87
N PHE A 72 3.43 -16.46 -3.24
CA PHE A 72 4.42 -16.13 -2.21
C PHE A 72 4.25 -17.01 -0.98
N LEU A 73 3.03 -17.28 -0.55
CA LEU A 73 2.74 -18.20 0.56
C LEU A 73 3.22 -19.63 0.24
N ALA A 74 3.05 -20.07 -1.00
CA ALA A 74 3.56 -21.38 -1.43
C ALA A 74 5.09 -21.45 -1.41
N LYS A 75 5.80 -20.34 -1.71
CA LYS A 75 7.26 -20.23 -1.57
C LYS A 75 7.66 -20.34 -0.10
N GLU A 76 7.03 -19.56 0.79
CA GLU A 76 7.33 -19.57 2.24
C GLU A 76 7.11 -20.93 2.88
N ASN A 77 6.07 -21.64 2.46
CA ASN A 77 5.75 -22.98 2.95
C ASN A 77 6.54 -24.11 2.24
N ASN A 78 7.48 -23.79 1.35
CA ASN A 78 8.21 -24.76 0.53
C ASN A 78 7.30 -25.68 -0.32
N THR A 79 6.14 -25.20 -0.74
CA THR A 79 5.14 -25.96 -1.53
C THR A 79 5.00 -25.46 -2.96
N ILE A 80 5.90 -24.59 -3.42
CA ILE A 80 5.81 -23.96 -4.75
C ILE A 80 5.73 -24.97 -5.91
N SER A 81 6.49 -26.07 -5.83
CA SER A 81 6.44 -27.14 -6.86
C SER A 81 5.06 -27.83 -6.90
N ALA A 82 4.43 -28.03 -5.76
CA ALA A 82 3.08 -28.58 -5.71
C ALA A 82 2.04 -27.58 -6.24
N PHE A 83 2.23 -26.29 -5.94
CA PHE A 83 1.40 -25.20 -6.46
C PHE A 83 1.44 -25.15 -7.99
N ARG A 84 2.63 -25.20 -8.61
CA ARG A 84 2.82 -25.20 -10.07
C ARG A 84 2.14 -26.39 -10.71
N ARG A 85 2.37 -27.61 -10.20
CA ARG A 85 1.71 -28.82 -10.73
C ARG A 85 0.19 -28.74 -10.66
N LYS A 86 -0.35 -28.19 -9.55
CA LYS A 86 -1.78 -27.96 -9.39
C LYS A 86 -2.32 -26.97 -10.42
N TYR A 87 -1.61 -25.88 -10.66
CA TYR A 87 -1.97 -24.85 -11.64
C TYR A 87 -1.99 -25.45 -13.05
N ILE A 88 -0.88 -26.10 -13.50
CA ILE A 88 -0.77 -26.72 -14.82
C ILE A 88 -1.89 -27.75 -15.04
N ARG A 89 -2.17 -28.58 -14.04
CA ARG A 89 -3.28 -29.54 -14.11
C ARG A 89 -4.62 -28.84 -14.32
N ALA A 90 -4.92 -27.81 -13.56
CA ALA A 90 -6.17 -27.05 -13.66
C ALA A 90 -6.35 -26.42 -15.04
N VAL A 91 -5.29 -25.87 -15.61
CA VAL A 91 -5.31 -25.30 -16.98
C VAL A 91 -5.54 -26.40 -18.02
N ASN A 92 -4.85 -27.54 -17.93
CA ASN A 92 -5.03 -28.65 -18.84
C ASN A 92 -6.45 -29.29 -18.77
N GLU A 93 -7.01 -29.41 -17.56
CA GLU A 93 -8.38 -29.84 -17.35
C GLU A 93 -9.41 -28.90 -18.01
N ALA A 94 -9.17 -27.57 -17.89
CA ALA A 94 -10.05 -26.59 -18.51
C ALA A 94 -9.92 -26.57 -20.03
N ARG A 95 -8.71 -26.68 -20.59
CA ARG A 95 -8.48 -26.81 -22.03
C ARG A 95 -9.14 -28.05 -22.58
N ASN A 96 -9.01 -29.19 -21.91
CA ASN A 96 -9.67 -30.44 -22.32
C ASN A 96 -11.20 -30.30 -22.36
N LYS A 97 -11.81 -29.63 -21.37
CA LYS A 97 -13.28 -29.38 -21.38
C LYS A 97 -13.72 -28.47 -22.53
N ARG A 98 -12.83 -27.65 -23.07
CA ARG A 98 -13.07 -26.78 -24.23
C ARG A 98 -12.64 -27.42 -25.56
N GLU A 99 -12.21 -28.68 -25.52
CA GLU A 99 -11.68 -29.42 -26.70
C GLU A 99 -10.40 -28.76 -27.27
N GLU A 100 -9.66 -28.03 -26.45
CA GLU A 100 -8.40 -27.42 -26.79
C GLU A 100 -7.23 -28.39 -26.49
N LYS A 101 -6.08 -28.15 -27.15
CA LYS A 101 -4.87 -28.93 -26.88
C LYS A 101 -4.36 -28.65 -25.47
N ALA A 102 -3.82 -29.66 -24.81
CA ALA A 102 -3.11 -29.51 -23.56
C ALA A 102 -1.92 -28.54 -23.72
N LEU A 103 -1.43 -28.00 -22.61
CA LEU A 103 -0.22 -27.19 -22.58
C LEU A 103 0.94 -27.96 -23.25
N THR A 104 1.70 -27.28 -24.05
CA THR A 104 2.96 -27.79 -24.61
C THR A 104 4.07 -27.64 -23.56
N ASP A 105 5.16 -28.40 -23.69
CA ASP A 105 6.33 -28.28 -22.82
C ASP A 105 6.85 -26.83 -22.78
N ALA A 106 6.86 -26.13 -23.92
CA ALA A 106 7.27 -24.73 -23.99
C ALA A 106 6.33 -23.78 -23.23
N GLU A 107 5.02 -24.04 -23.20
CA GLU A 107 4.07 -23.27 -22.39
C GLU A 107 4.23 -23.58 -20.90
N GLU A 108 4.53 -24.81 -20.52
CA GLU A 108 4.81 -25.19 -19.14
C GLU A 108 6.09 -24.53 -18.62
N ASP A 109 7.17 -24.52 -19.43
CA ASP A 109 8.40 -23.81 -19.13
C ASP A 109 8.19 -22.30 -18.98
N LEU A 110 7.36 -21.71 -19.87
CA LEU A 110 7.02 -20.29 -19.79
C LEU A 110 6.27 -19.97 -18.49
N ILE A 111 5.28 -20.79 -18.10
CA ILE A 111 4.57 -20.66 -16.84
C ILE A 111 5.52 -20.71 -15.66
N GLU A 112 6.45 -21.68 -15.67
CA GLU A 112 7.40 -21.85 -14.59
C GLU A 112 8.35 -20.65 -14.47
N ASN A 113 8.87 -20.17 -15.59
CA ASN A 113 9.72 -18.97 -15.64
C ASN A 113 8.98 -17.71 -15.17
N ASN A 114 7.75 -17.49 -15.62
CA ASN A 114 6.97 -16.33 -15.22
C ASN A 114 6.55 -16.36 -13.74
N ILE A 115 6.30 -17.54 -13.16
CA ILE A 115 6.11 -17.70 -11.72
C ILE A 115 7.40 -17.42 -10.95
N ASN A 116 8.56 -17.85 -11.46
CA ASN A 116 9.87 -17.52 -10.87
C ASN A 116 10.14 -16.02 -10.90
N ASP A 117 9.87 -15.37 -12.03
CA ASP A 117 10.02 -13.91 -12.17
C ASP A 117 9.12 -13.16 -11.16
N LEU A 118 7.87 -13.63 -10.99
CA LEU A 118 6.98 -13.08 -9.97
C LEU A 118 7.57 -13.20 -8.56
N LEU A 119 8.11 -14.38 -8.21
CA LEU A 119 8.73 -14.61 -6.90
C LEU A 119 9.99 -13.78 -6.68
N ASN A 120 10.75 -13.50 -7.74
CA ASN A 120 11.95 -12.67 -7.70
C ASN A 120 11.65 -11.19 -7.41
N LEU A 121 10.40 -10.75 -7.52
CA LEU A 121 10.02 -9.39 -7.11
C LEU A 121 10.30 -9.12 -5.63
N SER A 122 10.26 -10.14 -4.78
CA SER A 122 10.61 -10.00 -3.34
C SER A 122 12.09 -9.70 -3.10
N GLU A 123 12.95 -9.98 -4.09
CA GLU A 123 14.40 -9.78 -4.02
C GLU A 123 14.85 -8.51 -4.75
N TYR A 124 13.90 -7.79 -5.35
CA TYR A 124 14.20 -6.56 -6.07
C TYR A 124 14.60 -5.44 -5.11
N SER A 125 15.80 -4.92 -5.31
CA SER A 125 16.32 -3.81 -4.50
C SER A 125 15.72 -2.49 -4.98
N LEU A 126 15.02 -1.81 -4.09
CA LEU A 126 14.50 -0.46 -4.34
C LEU A 126 15.57 0.56 -3.95
N PRO A 127 15.98 1.46 -4.86
CA PRO A 127 16.88 2.55 -4.49
C PRO A 127 16.17 3.49 -3.52
N THR A 128 16.83 3.79 -2.40
CA THR A 128 16.33 4.70 -1.37
C THR A 128 17.25 5.90 -1.23
N LEU A 129 16.68 7.06 -0.99
CA LEU A 129 17.41 8.25 -0.56
C LEU A 129 17.22 8.39 0.95
N GLU A 130 18.29 8.20 1.69
CA GLU A 130 18.28 8.35 3.14
C GLU A 130 18.53 9.82 3.53
N ILE A 131 17.67 10.35 4.39
CA ILE A 131 17.82 11.68 4.96
C ILE A 131 18.31 11.52 6.40
N SER A 132 19.39 12.23 6.76
CA SER A 132 19.93 12.19 8.11
C SER A 132 18.88 12.62 9.14
N TYR A 133 18.85 11.95 10.29
CA TYR A 133 18.00 12.33 11.43
C TYR A 133 18.33 13.72 12.00
N ASN A 134 19.51 14.25 11.72
CA ASN A 134 19.93 15.61 12.10
C ASN A 134 19.52 16.67 11.06
N ALA A 135 18.85 16.28 9.97
CA ALA A 135 18.38 17.25 8.97
C ALA A 135 17.34 18.18 9.60
N ARG A 136 17.42 19.46 9.26
CA ARG A 136 16.42 20.43 9.73
C ARG A 136 15.07 20.14 9.04
N GLU A 137 13.99 20.42 9.75
CA GLU A 137 12.63 20.24 9.24
C GLU A 137 12.39 20.90 7.88
N GLU A 138 12.97 22.11 7.71
CA GLU A 138 12.91 22.85 6.44
C GLU A 138 13.58 22.11 5.29
N ASP A 139 14.75 21.50 5.55
CA ASP A 139 15.51 20.75 4.54
C ASP A 139 14.75 19.47 4.15
N VAL A 140 14.16 18.77 5.12
CA VAL A 140 13.32 17.59 4.86
C VAL A 140 12.09 17.98 4.03
N ALA A 141 11.44 19.10 4.37
CA ALA A 141 10.32 19.63 3.64
C ALA A 141 10.66 19.97 2.18
N ASP A 142 11.81 20.60 1.94
CA ASP A 142 12.29 20.93 0.60
C ASP A 142 12.64 19.69 -0.22
N ILE A 143 13.32 18.71 0.37
CA ILE A 143 13.63 17.42 -0.29
C ILE A 143 12.34 16.72 -0.69
N PHE A 144 11.37 16.64 0.24
CA PHE A 144 10.09 16.00 -0.01
C PHE A 144 9.34 16.64 -1.18
N VAL A 145 9.29 17.97 -1.24
CA VAL A 145 8.68 18.71 -2.35
C VAL A 145 9.41 18.43 -3.68
N ARG A 146 10.73 18.40 -3.69
CA ARG A 146 11.53 18.16 -4.91
C ARG A 146 11.34 16.74 -5.42
N VAL A 147 11.39 15.74 -4.56
CA VAL A 147 11.19 14.33 -4.93
C VAL A 147 9.81 14.12 -5.56
N ASN A 148 8.79 14.76 -4.99
CA ASN A 148 7.42 14.63 -5.47
C ASN A 148 7.06 15.58 -6.64
N SER A 149 7.90 16.54 -6.98
CA SER A 149 7.64 17.49 -8.09
C SER A 149 7.68 16.84 -9.48
N GLY A 150 8.30 15.66 -9.60
CA GLY A 150 8.34 14.88 -10.84
C GLY A 150 7.17 13.91 -11.03
N GLY A 151 6.26 13.80 -10.04
CA GLY A 151 5.12 12.88 -10.03
C GLY A 151 3.77 13.60 -9.87
N GLN A 152 2.83 12.91 -9.23
CA GLN A 152 1.54 13.50 -8.87
C GLN A 152 1.76 14.60 -7.81
N SER A 153 1.28 15.82 -8.09
CA SER A 153 1.49 16.96 -7.19
C SER A 153 0.88 16.68 -5.81
N LEU A 154 1.72 16.77 -4.80
CA LEU A 154 1.29 16.66 -3.41
C LEU A 154 0.36 17.80 -3.04
N THR A 155 -0.73 17.43 -2.39
CA THR A 155 -1.57 18.44 -1.76
C THR A 155 -0.88 18.97 -0.50
N GLU A 156 -1.14 20.23 -0.17
CA GLU A 156 -0.67 20.87 1.06
C GLU A 156 -1.02 20.02 2.31
N ASN A 157 -2.15 19.36 2.26
CA ASN A 157 -2.62 18.47 3.31
C ASN A 157 -1.73 17.22 3.49
N ASN A 158 -1.41 16.53 2.39
CA ASN A 158 -0.55 15.34 2.44
C ASN A 158 0.84 15.69 2.96
N PHE A 159 1.37 16.86 2.56
CA PHE A 159 2.65 17.35 3.05
C PHE A 159 2.64 17.58 4.57
N ILE A 160 1.61 18.27 5.09
CA ILE A 160 1.51 18.53 6.53
C ILE A 160 1.32 17.23 7.31
N GLN A 161 0.50 16.31 6.81
CA GLN A 161 0.32 14.98 7.43
C GLN A 161 1.64 14.20 7.50
N THR A 162 2.42 14.23 6.41
CA THR A 162 3.73 13.56 6.40
C THR A 162 4.68 14.19 7.42
N LEU A 163 4.76 15.51 7.52
CA LEU A 163 5.60 16.17 8.53
C LEU A 163 5.17 15.80 9.94
N ILE A 164 3.86 15.80 10.24
CA ILE A 164 3.36 15.39 11.56
C ILE A 164 3.76 13.94 11.84
N SER A 165 3.66 13.03 10.88
CA SER A 165 4.04 11.64 11.09
C SER A 165 5.55 11.43 11.28
N VAL A 166 6.38 12.33 10.74
CA VAL A 166 7.85 12.30 10.89
C VAL A 166 8.29 12.81 12.25
N TYR A 167 7.76 13.98 12.65
CA TYR A 167 8.25 14.69 13.83
C TYR A 167 7.42 14.46 15.09
N GLU A 168 6.13 14.09 14.91
CA GLU A 168 5.14 13.91 15.97
C GLU A 168 4.28 12.66 15.71
N ASN A 169 4.93 11.49 15.66
CA ASN A 169 4.26 10.24 15.31
C ASN A 169 3.08 9.93 16.24
N GLU A 170 3.22 10.19 17.54
CA GLU A 170 2.15 9.99 18.52
C GLU A 170 0.92 10.86 18.20
N THR A 171 1.13 12.11 17.81
CA THR A 171 0.06 13.03 17.37
C THR A 171 -0.65 12.48 16.11
N SER A 172 0.12 11.97 15.16
CA SER A 172 -0.41 11.34 13.95
C SER A 172 -1.30 10.14 14.28
N ASP A 173 -0.84 9.26 15.18
CA ASP A 173 -1.58 8.07 15.59
C ASP A 173 -2.86 8.44 16.35
N GLN A 174 -2.79 9.43 17.25
CA GLN A 174 -3.96 9.95 17.97
C GLN A 174 -5.00 10.55 17.02
N MET A 175 -4.57 11.30 16.01
CA MET A 175 -5.47 11.86 14.99
C MET A 175 -6.18 10.75 14.20
N ASN A 176 -5.45 9.73 13.78
CA ASN A 176 -6.00 8.58 13.06
C ASN A 176 -6.99 7.81 13.94
N LEU A 177 -6.61 7.54 15.19
CA LEU A 177 -7.47 6.86 16.16
C LEU A 177 -8.77 7.63 16.42
N PHE A 178 -8.69 8.96 16.60
CA PHE A 178 -9.85 9.80 16.76
C PHE A 178 -10.79 9.74 15.54
N CYS A 179 -10.23 9.81 14.34
CA CYS A 179 -11.00 9.70 13.10
C CYS A 179 -11.68 8.33 12.97
N GLU A 180 -10.97 7.25 13.31
CA GLU A 180 -11.53 5.90 13.31
C GLU A 180 -12.68 5.78 14.33
N GLN A 181 -12.46 6.19 15.56
CA GLN A 181 -13.47 6.12 16.63
C GLN A 181 -14.71 6.99 16.34
N SER A 182 -14.52 8.13 15.68
CA SER A 182 -15.65 8.98 15.29
C SER A 182 -16.55 8.38 14.22
N ARG A 183 -16.05 7.39 13.46
CA ARG A 183 -16.81 6.67 12.40
C ARG A 183 -17.43 5.38 12.90
N ILE A 184 -16.71 4.68 13.78
CA ILE A 184 -17.11 3.38 14.33
C ILE A 184 -17.38 3.60 15.82
N PRO A 185 -18.65 3.82 16.22
CA PRO A 185 -18.97 4.11 17.61
C PRO A 185 -18.55 2.93 18.49
N ALA A 186 -17.73 3.22 19.48
CA ALA A 186 -17.39 2.32 20.56
C ALA A 186 -17.89 2.92 21.88
N SER A 187 -17.98 2.09 22.93
CA SER A 187 -18.42 2.58 24.24
C SER A 187 -17.50 3.70 24.75
N GLY A 188 -18.07 4.84 25.07
CA GLY A 188 -17.35 6.01 25.59
C GLY A 188 -16.67 6.89 24.54
N THR A 189 -16.83 6.61 23.24
CA THR A 189 -16.29 7.47 22.18
C THR A 189 -17.37 8.37 21.56
N SER A 190 -16.94 9.54 21.09
CA SER A 190 -17.81 10.44 20.32
C SER A 190 -18.08 9.85 18.94
N TYR A 191 -19.36 9.88 18.55
CA TYR A 191 -19.78 9.41 17.24
C TYR A 191 -20.37 10.55 16.41
N ASN A 192 -19.91 10.69 15.18
CA ASN A 192 -20.41 11.68 14.24
C ASN A 192 -20.95 10.97 12.99
N ASN A 193 -22.27 11.00 12.82
CA ASN A 193 -22.97 10.44 11.68
C ASN A 193 -23.26 11.46 10.55
N ILE A 194 -22.81 12.71 10.69
CA ILE A 194 -23.08 13.78 9.72
C ILE A 194 -21.96 13.85 8.70
N ILE A 195 -20.71 13.85 9.14
CA ILE A 195 -19.54 13.93 8.28
C ILE A 195 -18.53 12.84 8.65
N ALA A 196 -17.87 12.28 7.64
CA ALA A 196 -16.71 11.42 7.85
C ALA A 196 -15.50 12.30 8.20
N ILE A 197 -15.14 12.36 9.49
CA ILE A 197 -13.98 13.14 9.95
C ILE A 197 -12.71 12.47 9.41
N GLU A 198 -11.82 13.28 8.84
CA GLU A 198 -10.52 12.88 8.33
C GLU A 198 -9.41 13.68 9.02
N PRO A 199 -8.17 13.16 9.10
CA PRO A 199 -7.03 13.89 9.67
C PRO A 199 -6.88 15.29 9.08
N SER A 200 -7.20 15.46 7.80
CA SER A 200 -7.20 16.75 7.10
C SER A 200 -8.12 17.81 7.75
N HIS A 201 -9.25 17.38 8.30
CA HIS A 201 -10.17 18.30 9.00
C HIS A 201 -9.58 18.75 10.32
N LEU A 202 -8.93 17.85 11.07
CA LEU A 202 -8.25 18.16 12.33
C LEU A 202 -7.10 19.13 12.12
N ILE A 203 -6.27 18.89 11.08
CA ILE A 203 -5.18 19.79 10.70
C ILE A 203 -5.72 21.19 10.36
N ARG A 204 -6.79 21.29 9.58
CA ARG A 204 -7.40 22.58 9.26
C ARG A 204 -7.92 23.31 10.49
N MET A 205 -8.50 22.59 11.43
CA MET A 205 -8.94 23.15 12.71
C MET A 205 -7.75 23.67 13.51
N ALA A 206 -6.69 22.86 13.66
CA ALA A 206 -5.48 23.24 14.39
C ALA A 206 -4.81 24.47 13.77
N VAL A 207 -4.68 24.52 12.44
CA VAL A 207 -4.15 25.69 11.71
C VAL A 207 -5.07 26.90 11.88
N GLY A 208 -6.38 26.72 11.79
CA GLY A 208 -7.34 27.80 11.96
C GLY A 208 -7.29 28.43 13.34
N VAL A 209 -7.23 27.61 14.39
CA VAL A 209 -7.18 28.06 15.80
C VAL A 209 -5.78 28.61 16.14
N GLY A 210 -4.72 27.85 15.83
CA GLY A 210 -3.35 28.18 16.23
C GLY A 210 -2.78 29.39 15.48
N PHE A 211 -2.98 29.44 14.17
CA PHE A 211 -2.42 30.50 13.32
C PHE A 211 -3.45 31.54 12.86
N ARG A 212 -4.72 31.39 13.25
CA ARG A 212 -5.83 32.23 12.79
C ARG A 212 -5.95 32.34 11.27
N ARG A 213 -5.63 31.24 10.56
CA ARG A 213 -5.62 31.14 9.10
C ARG A 213 -6.45 29.95 8.64
N ALA A 214 -7.40 30.18 7.77
CA ALA A 214 -8.30 29.13 7.26
C ALA A 214 -7.67 28.26 6.14
N ARG A 215 -6.61 28.76 5.48
CA ARG A 215 -5.99 28.07 4.34
C ARG A 215 -4.72 27.35 4.76
N LEU A 216 -4.63 26.05 4.49
CA LEU A 216 -3.44 25.22 4.78
C LEU A 216 -2.17 25.74 4.09
N ARG A 217 -2.30 26.43 2.97
CA ARG A 217 -1.20 27.08 2.26
C ARG A 217 -0.32 27.93 3.17
N TYR A 218 -0.90 28.61 4.14
CA TYR A 218 -0.12 29.44 5.05
C TYR A 218 0.69 28.61 6.06
N ALA A 219 0.12 27.51 6.56
CA ALA A 219 0.85 26.57 7.39
C ALA A 219 2.01 25.92 6.62
N TYR A 220 1.76 25.53 5.39
CA TYR A 220 2.76 25.01 4.46
C TYR A 220 3.92 26.01 4.24
N MET A 221 3.62 27.31 4.08
CA MET A 221 4.64 28.34 3.91
C MET A 221 5.47 28.54 5.17
N LEU A 222 4.84 28.52 6.36
CA LEU A 222 5.54 28.62 7.64
C LEU A 222 6.48 27.43 7.88
N LEU A 223 6.02 26.22 7.61
CA LEU A 223 6.83 25.00 7.72
C LEU A 223 8.04 24.98 6.76
N ARG A 224 8.01 25.78 5.71
CA ARG A 224 9.13 25.99 4.77
C ARG A 224 10.00 27.22 5.12
N GLY A 225 9.90 27.75 6.33
CA GLY A 225 10.68 28.92 6.76
C GLY A 225 10.39 30.20 5.97
N LYS A 226 9.26 30.27 5.25
CA LYS A 226 8.85 31.49 4.53
C LYS A 226 8.04 32.37 5.46
N ASN A 227 8.58 33.56 5.76
CA ASN A 227 7.82 34.58 6.47
C ASN A 227 6.58 35.00 5.68
N LEU A 228 5.45 35.12 6.38
CA LEU A 228 4.17 35.58 5.84
C LEU A 228 4.09 37.09 5.79
#